data_b36f89cc670f11739f733ddb42cccd2d
#
_entry.id   b36f89cc670f11739f733ddb42cccd2d
#
_cell.length_a   1.000
_cell.length_b   1.000
_cell.length_c   1.000
_cell.angle_alpha   90.00
_cell.angle_beta   90.00
_cell.angle_gamma   90.00
#
_symmetry.space_group_name_H-M   'P 1'
#
loop_
_entity.id
_entity.type
_entity.pdbx_description
1 polymer ?
#
loop_
_entity_poly.entity_id
_entity_poly.type
_entity_poly.pdbx_seq_one_letter_code
_entity_poly.pdbx_strand_id
1 'polypeptide(L)'
;MSLWNDYLARKLIFESHPTIDQDRCLNRMQTRHPCRSCMDVCPAGVISMPFAGSMKADWDSCSGCGLCVSACPSRAVSPARIQAERLFSYASRLQHDTIISCKSGLSSDIPTEYPGALNWEFLCFLALHGIVTIITGDCAGCEKSSCRKSLEKNLSQAKIFLGEELYSQRVILTQDPSAVPARRYTRREALSLLMTKTGRTASALLPLPQESVPDGTLWRQILLHKVKQFSKDTAEAGQSPSGSGFFWMLPHFEKNCTACGICTRICPAGALLRAPGPEGSGRYYMALLPHKCTGCGLCSRVCPEQAMAAPSPLLLSEPDRPLLTAIAAKPCIRCKEPVPLDSGSDLCARCRGELSI
;
A
#
# COMPACT_ATOMS: atom_id res chain seq x y z
N MET A 1 21.33 21.50 30.35
CA MET A 1 20.75 21.33 29.01
C MET A 1 19.26 21.07 29.19
N SER A 2 18.42 21.89 28.61
CA SER A 2 16.99 21.99 28.92
C SER A 2 16.22 20.82 28.32
N LEU A 3 15.27 20.23 29.08
CA LEU A 3 14.28 19.23 28.65
C LEU A 3 13.57 19.64 27.34
N TRP A 4 13.48 20.94 27.06
CA TRP A 4 12.97 21.52 25.82
C TRP A 4 13.86 21.21 24.59
N ASN A 5 15.19 21.28 24.74
CA ASN A 5 16.10 20.96 23.64
C ASN A 5 16.05 19.45 23.30
N ASP A 6 15.89 18.61 24.32
CA ASP A 6 15.74 17.16 24.14
C ASP A 6 14.39 16.80 23.48
N TYR A 7 13.32 17.49 23.87
CA TYR A 7 12.00 17.35 23.25
C TYR A 7 11.98 17.83 21.79
N LEU A 8 12.58 19.00 21.50
CA LEU A 8 12.69 19.52 20.14
C LEU A 8 13.60 18.64 19.27
N ALA A 9 14.72 18.17 19.80
CA ALA A 9 15.60 17.26 19.09
C ALA A 9 14.90 15.94 18.75
N ARG A 10 14.17 15.34 19.72
CA ARG A 10 13.35 14.14 19.47
C ARG A 10 12.25 14.37 18.44
N LYS A 11 11.57 15.52 18.51
CA LYS A 11 10.53 15.88 17.54
C LYS A 11 11.09 16.08 16.14
N LEU A 12 12.24 16.74 16.00
CA LEU A 12 12.94 16.93 14.72
C LEU A 12 13.46 15.60 14.14
N ILE A 13 13.96 14.69 14.99
CA ILE A 13 14.40 13.36 14.59
C ILE A 13 13.20 12.55 14.09
N PHE A 14 12.08 12.53 14.82
CA PHE A 14 10.86 11.83 14.38
C PHE A 14 10.26 12.41 13.09
N GLU A 15 10.44 13.70 12.83
CA GLU A 15 9.94 14.34 11.61
C GLU A 15 10.82 14.08 10.37
N SER A 16 12.09 13.72 10.56
CA SER A 16 13.07 13.52 9.48
C SER A 16 13.23 12.07 9.02
N HIS A 17 12.83 11.08 9.83
CA HIS A 17 13.05 9.65 9.56
C HIS A 17 11.75 8.86 9.49
N PRO A 18 11.73 7.74 8.72
CA PRO A 18 10.63 6.79 8.73
C PRO A 18 10.41 6.21 10.14
N THR A 19 9.18 5.77 10.41
CA THR A 19 8.83 5.06 11.64
C THR A 19 8.47 3.62 11.35
N ILE A 20 8.71 2.71 12.29
CA ILE A 20 8.38 1.28 12.15
C ILE A 20 7.33 0.91 13.19
N ASP A 21 6.14 0.60 12.73
CA ASP A 21 5.08 0.02 13.54
C ASP A 21 5.36 -1.49 13.72
N GLN A 22 5.80 -1.85 14.93
CA GLN A 22 6.14 -3.24 15.25
C GLN A 22 4.91 -4.15 15.20
N ASP A 23 3.72 -3.64 15.52
CA ASP A 23 2.49 -4.42 15.55
C ASP A 23 2.01 -4.81 14.14
N ARG A 24 2.32 -3.98 13.15
CA ARG A 24 2.05 -4.26 11.74
C ARG A 24 3.19 -5.01 11.05
N CYS A 25 4.35 -5.12 11.67
CA CYS A 25 5.50 -5.79 11.07
C CYS A 25 5.27 -7.30 10.98
N LEU A 26 5.48 -7.88 9.78
CA LEU A 26 5.31 -9.32 9.56
C LEU A 26 6.23 -10.16 10.45
N ASN A 27 7.39 -9.63 10.84
CA ASN A 27 8.35 -10.35 11.66
C ASN A 27 7.89 -10.59 13.11
N ARG A 28 6.95 -9.76 13.62
CA ARG A 28 6.32 -10.01 14.92
C ARG A 28 5.51 -11.29 14.94
N MET A 29 4.83 -11.60 13.82
CA MET A 29 3.88 -12.70 13.70
C MET A 29 4.49 -13.96 13.09
N GLN A 30 5.66 -13.86 12.47
CA GLN A 30 6.25 -14.94 11.70
C GLN A 30 7.77 -15.00 11.89
N THR A 31 8.22 -15.99 12.67
CA THR A 31 9.67 -16.19 12.96
C THR A 31 10.35 -17.15 12.00
N ARG A 32 9.61 -18.11 11.40
CA ARG A 32 10.20 -19.15 10.53
C ARG A 32 10.73 -18.62 9.19
N HIS A 33 10.05 -17.63 8.62
CA HIS A 33 10.45 -17.00 7.33
C HIS A 33 10.43 -15.49 7.51
N PRO A 34 11.47 -14.89 8.08
CA PRO A 34 11.46 -13.46 8.38
C PRO A 34 11.38 -12.63 7.11
N CYS A 35 10.55 -11.58 7.15
CA CYS A 35 10.48 -10.58 6.10
C CYS A 35 11.74 -9.69 6.16
N ARG A 36 12.43 -9.54 5.04
CA ARG A 36 13.64 -8.72 4.91
C ARG A 36 13.45 -7.49 4.02
N SER A 37 12.25 -7.25 3.48
CA SER A 37 12.01 -6.28 2.42
C SER A 37 12.56 -4.88 2.69
N CYS A 38 12.42 -4.36 3.91
CA CYS A 38 12.94 -3.04 4.29
C CYS A 38 14.46 -3.05 4.52
N MET A 39 15.02 -4.16 4.98
CA MET A 39 16.48 -4.33 5.15
C MET A 39 17.19 -4.43 3.80
N ASP A 40 16.67 -5.29 2.92
CA ASP A 40 17.32 -5.61 1.63
C ASP A 40 17.29 -4.42 0.66
N VAL A 41 16.36 -3.48 0.83
CA VAL A 41 16.24 -2.29 -0.02
C VAL A 41 17.03 -1.09 0.51
N CYS A 42 17.45 -1.13 1.79
CA CYS A 42 18.11 0.01 2.42
C CYS A 42 19.55 0.18 1.91
N PRO A 43 19.89 1.28 1.19
CA PRO A 43 21.23 1.48 0.65
C PRO A 43 22.29 1.70 1.75
N ALA A 44 21.89 2.27 2.89
CA ALA A 44 22.77 2.51 4.03
C ALA A 44 22.81 1.36 5.04
N GLY A 45 21.99 0.29 4.85
CA GLY A 45 21.97 -0.87 5.74
C GLY A 45 21.54 -0.59 7.18
N VAL A 46 20.87 0.53 7.44
CA VAL A 46 20.55 1.01 8.81
C VAL A 46 19.46 0.21 9.52
N ILE A 47 18.69 -0.61 8.78
CA ILE A 47 17.60 -1.41 9.36
C ILE A 47 18.10 -2.82 9.64
N SER A 48 17.92 -3.29 10.87
CA SER A 48 18.36 -4.60 11.34
C SER A 48 17.28 -5.31 12.13
N MET A 49 17.45 -6.62 12.31
CA MET A 49 16.60 -7.47 13.15
C MET A 49 17.50 -8.29 14.08
N PRO A 50 17.95 -7.68 15.19
CA PRO A 50 18.89 -8.35 16.12
C PRO A 50 18.28 -9.56 16.82
N PHE A 51 16.95 -9.56 17.02
CA PHE A 51 16.20 -10.66 17.60
C PHE A 51 14.95 -10.94 16.78
N ALA A 52 14.47 -12.18 16.79
CA ALA A 52 13.25 -12.56 16.09
C ALA A 52 12.07 -11.65 16.51
N GLY A 53 11.44 -11.04 15.52
CA GLY A 53 10.27 -10.17 15.71
C GLY A 53 10.57 -8.71 16.12
N SER A 54 11.82 -8.33 16.36
CA SER A 54 12.19 -6.96 16.74
C SER A 54 12.98 -6.27 15.64
N MET A 55 12.40 -5.24 15.04
CA MET A 55 13.08 -4.40 14.05
C MET A 55 13.72 -3.19 14.74
N LYS A 56 14.98 -2.91 14.42
CA LYS A 56 15.71 -1.74 14.86
C LYS A 56 16.26 -0.97 13.67
N ALA A 57 16.46 0.33 13.84
CA ALA A 57 17.08 1.17 12.84
C ALA A 57 18.03 2.17 13.52
N ASP A 58 19.20 2.33 12.90
CA ASP A 58 20.13 3.41 13.22
C ASP A 58 19.73 4.64 12.39
N TRP A 59 18.93 5.51 13.01
CA TRP A 59 18.40 6.69 12.30
C TRP A 59 19.45 7.77 12.06
N ASP A 60 20.53 7.78 12.81
CA ASP A 60 21.61 8.77 12.64
C ASP A 60 22.35 8.57 11.31
N SER A 61 22.42 7.32 10.85
CA SER A 61 22.99 6.95 9.55
C SER A 61 21.97 6.91 8.39
N CYS A 62 20.70 7.25 8.66
CA CYS A 62 19.63 7.17 7.67
C CYS A 62 19.68 8.33 6.68
N SER A 63 19.75 8.03 5.38
CA SER A 63 19.70 9.03 4.30
C SER A 63 18.32 9.62 4.02
N GLY A 64 17.26 9.14 4.68
CA GLY A 64 15.89 9.59 4.44
C GLY A 64 15.33 9.23 3.06
N CYS A 65 15.90 8.28 2.34
CA CYS A 65 15.53 7.96 0.94
C CYS A 65 14.10 7.42 0.76
N GLY A 66 13.46 6.86 1.81
CA GLY A 66 12.09 6.35 1.76
C GLY A 66 11.89 4.99 1.06
N LEU A 67 12.94 4.32 0.57
CA LEU A 67 12.83 3.02 -0.10
C LEU A 67 12.21 1.94 0.79
N CYS A 68 12.51 1.94 2.09
CA CYS A 68 11.94 1.01 3.06
C CYS A 68 10.41 1.16 3.21
N VAL A 69 9.89 2.37 3.03
CA VAL A 69 8.45 2.66 3.07
C VAL A 69 7.75 1.98 1.90
N SER A 70 8.25 2.20 0.67
CA SER A 70 7.65 1.62 -0.53
C SER A 70 7.79 0.09 -0.59
N ALA A 71 8.88 -0.45 -0.02
CA ALA A 71 9.17 -1.89 -0.03
C ALA A 71 8.36 -2.68 1.00
N CYS A 72 7.81 -2.04 2.05
CA CYS A 72 7.14 -2.73 3.14
C CYS A 72 5.79 -3.34 2.71
N PRO A 73 5.64 -4.69 2.68
CA PRO A 73 4.42 -5.32 2.19
C PRO A 73 3.22 -5.15 3.13
N SER A 74 3.44 -5.00 4.43
CA SER A 74 2.38 -4.81 5.43
C SER A 74 2.11 -3.34 5.78
N ARG A 75 2.84 -2.40 5.16
CA ARG A 75 2.77 -0.97 5.48
C ARG A 75 3.12 -0.66 6.94
N ALA A 76 4.00 -1.46 7.53
CA ALA A 76 4.51 -1.23 8.87
C ALA A 76 5.54 -0.08 8.93
N VAL A 77 6.14 0.30 7.79
CA VAL A 77 7.06 1.42 7.71
C VAL A 77 6.32 2.63 7.16
N SER A 78 6.18 3.65 7.98
CA SER A 78 5.57 4.92 7.61
C SER A 78 6.63 5.93 7.16
N PRO A 79 6.32 6.81 6.18
CA PRO A 79 7.28 7.80 5.71
C PRO A 79 7.59 8.84 6.80
N ALA A 80 8.75 9.46 6.68
CA ALA A 80 9.04 10.68 7.42
C ALA A 80 7.97 11.74 7.15
N ARG A 81 7.54 12.47 8.17
CA ARG A 81 6.48 13.46 8.06
C ARG A 81 6.75 14.48 6.95
N ILE A 82 7.97 14.99 6.89
CA ILE A 82 8.40 15.95 5.86
C ILE A 82 8.22 15.37 4.44
N GLN A 83 8.54 14.09 4.23
CA GLN A 83 8.36 13.44 2.93
C GLN A 83 6.88 13.27 2.59
N ALA A 84 6.08 12.84 3.56
CA ALA A 84 4.64 12.68 3.38
C ALA A 84 3.98 14.03 3.04
N GLU A 85 4.30 15.10 3.77
CA GLU A 85 3.77 16.44 3.54
C GLU A 85 4.18 17.02 2.18
N ARG A 86 5.43 16.80 1.74
CA ARG A 86 5.88 17.20 0.40
C ARG A 86 5.09 16.51 -0.69
N LEU A 87 5.01 15.19 -0.67
CA LEU A 87 4.26 14.44 -1.67
C LEU A 87 2.77 14.78 -1.65
N PHE A 88 2.21 14.99 -0.46
CA PHE A 88 0.82 15.38 -0.32
C PHE A 88 0.56 16.80 -0.85
N SER A 89 1.39 17.78 -0.48
CA SER A 89 1.32 19.15 -1.01
C SER A 89 1.46 19.17 -2.52
N TYR A 90 2.23 18.25 -3.08
CA TYR A 90 2.38 18.05 -4.49
C TYR A 90 1.09 17.47 -5.10
N ALA A 91 0.59 16.37 -4.55
CA ALA A 91 -0.63 15.71 -4.98
C ALA A 91 -1.86 16.62 -4.97
N SER A 92 -1.95 17.53 -3.98
CA SER A 92 -3.07 18.49 -3.85
C SER A 92 -3.05 19.60 -4.90
N ARG A 93 -1.92 19.81 -5.59
CA ARG A 93 -1.74 20.83 -6.64
C ARG A 93 -1.74 20.25 -8.04
N LEU A 94 -1.84 18.92 -8.16
CA LEU A 94 -1.82 18.25 -9.46
C LEU A 94 -3.04 18.66 -10.28
N GLN A 95 -2.77 19.22 -11.45
CA GLN A 95 -3.78 19.56 -12.45
C GLN A 95 -3.50 18.87 -13.79
N HIS A 96 -2.32 18.30 -14.00
CA HIS A 96 -1.83 17.82 -15.30
C HIS A 96 -0.90 16.63 -15.19
N ASP A 97 -0.29 16.30 -16.35
CA ASP A 97 0.77 15.32 -16.48
C ASP A 97 1.94 15.60 -15.51
N THR A 98 2.51 14.55 -14.98
CA THR A 98 3.55 14.62 -13.95
C THR A 98 4.88 14.14 -14.48
N ILE A 99 5.93 14.93 -14.30
CA ILE A 99 7.30 14.54 -14.59
C ILE A 99 8.04 14.25 -13.29
N ILE A 100 8.60 13.05 -13.19
CA ILE A 100 9.45 12.59 -12.09
C ILE A 100 10.85 12.39 -12.65
N SER A 101 11.89 12.92 -12.03
CA SER A 101 13.26 12.71 -12.49
C SER A 101 14.23 12.52 -11.33
N CYS A 102 15.15 11.56 -11.48
CA CYS A 102 16.32 11.43 -10.61
C CYS A 102 17.57 12.09 -11.19
N LYS A 103 17.50 12.65 -12.43
CA LYS A 103 18.60 13.40 -13.04
C LYS A 103 18.67 14.80 -12.46
N SER A 104 19.84 15.19 -12.00
CA SER A 104 20.13 16.58 -11.63
C SER A 104 20.04 17.50 -12.87
N GLY A 105 19.51 18.70 -12.68
CA GLY A 105 19.42 19.72 -13.74
C GLY A 105 18.20 19.60 -14.66
N LEU A 106 17.37 18.54 -14.55
CA LEU A 106 16.11 18.48 -15.27
C LEU A 106 14.98 19.10 -14.45
N SER A 107 14.17 19.92 -15.13
CA SER A 107 12.93 20.41 -14.54
C SER A 107 11.97 19.24 -14.34
N SER A 108 11.64 18.94 -13.10
CA SER A 108 10.69 17.87 -12.74
C SER A 108 9.68 18.41 -11.76
N ASP A 109 8.49 17.83 -11.80
CA ASP A 109 7.42 18.20 -10.88
C ASP A 109 7.66 17.59 -9.50
N ILE A 110 8.18 16.36 -9.48
CA ILE A 110 8.62 15.68 -8.26
C ILE A 110 10.12 15.44 -8.34
N PRO A 111 10.93 16.35 -7.83
CA PRO A 111 12.36 16.13 -7.72
C PRO A 111 12.63 15.05 -6.67
N THR A 112 13.21 13.95 -7.09
CA THR A 112 13.59 12.87 -6.19
C THR A 112 14.81 12.13 -6.69
N GLU A 113 15.77 11.91 -5.81
CA GLU A 113 16.93 11.08 -6.13
C GLU A 113 16.58 9.57 -6.13
N TYR A 114 15.43 9.21 -5.57
CA TYR A 114 14.99 7.84 -5.39
C TYR A 114 13.56 7.62 -5.90
N PRO A 115 13.33 7.57 -7.22
CA PRO A 115 11.99 7.32 -7.78
C PRO A 115 11.38 6.01 -7.27
N GLY A 116 12.20 5.01 -6.92
CA GLY A 116 11.76 3.76 -6.32
C GLY A 116 11.14 3.88 -4.93
N ALA A 117 11.28 5.04 -4.27
CA ALA A 117 10.61 5.35 -3.00
C ALA A 117 9.13 5.71 -3.18
N LEU A 118 8.74 6.11 -4.41
CA LEU A 118 7.34 6.38 -4.74
C LEU A 118 6.61 5.05 -4.86
N ASN A 119 5.72 4.77 -3.91
CA ASN A 119 4.99 3.51 -3.91
C ASN A 119 4.01 3.44 -5.09
N TRP A 120 3.62 2.22 -5.45
CA TRP A 120 2.73 1.97 -6.59
C TRP A 120 1.36 2.66 -6.45
N GLU A 121 0.84 2.82 -5.24
CA GLU A 121 -0.44 3.50 -4.99
C GLU A 121 -0.37 4.98 -5.35
N PHE A 122 0.75 5.63 -5.02
CA PHE A 122 0.99 7.02 -5.41
C PHE A 122 1.18 7.15 -6.93
N LEU A 123 1.92 6.24 -7.57
CA LEU A 123 2.07 6.23 -9.02
C LEU A 123 0.74 6.04 -9.74
N CYS A 124 -0.13 5.14 -9.25
CA CYS A 124 -1.48 4.97 -9.77
C CYS A 124 -2.35 6.22 -9.58
N PHE A 125 -2.26 6.85 -8.40
CA PHE A 125 -2.96 8.10 -8.15
C PHE A 125 -2.57 9.19 -9.17
N LEU A 126 -1.28 9.34 -9.47
CA LEU A 126 -0.79 10.26 -10.50
C LEU A 126 -1.32 9.87 -11.89
N ALA A 127 -1.25 8.58 -12.26
CA ALA A 127 -1.71 8.07 -13.54
C ALA A 127 -3.22 8.26 -13.76
N LEU A 128 -4.03 8.25 -12.70
CA LEU A 128 -5.47 8.57 -12.78
C LEU A 128 -5.75 10.08 -12.93
N HIS A 129 -4.75 10.94 -12.77
CA HIS A 129 -4.85 12.38 -13.06
C HIS A 129 -4.37 12.72 -14.46
N GLY A 130 -3.29 12.11 -14.93
CA GLY A 130 -2.67 12.45 -16.21
C GLY A 130 -1.58 11.45 -16.59
N ILE A 131 -0.72 11.83 -17.53
CA ILE A 131 0.44 11.02 -17.93
C ILE A 131 1.54 11.22 -16.89
N VAL A 132 2.14 10.12 -16.46
CA VAL A 132 3.29 10.10 -15.54
C VAL A 132 4.53 9.72 -16.33
N THR A 133 5.43 10.66 -16.50
CA THR A 133 6.72 10.42 -17.17
C THR A 133 7.82 10.32 -16.12
N ILE A 134 8.46 9.16 -16.03
CA ILE A 134 9.56 8.89 -15.12
C ILE A 134 10.86 8.88 -15.93
N ILE A 135 11.72 9.87 -15.67
CA ILE A 135 13.01 10.00 -16.35
C ILE A 135 14.10 9.50 -15.41
N THR A 136 14.73 8.40 -15.76
CA THR A 136 15.83 7.82 -14.98
C THR A 136 17.19 8.19 -15.58
N GLY A 137 18.23 8.19 -14.74
CA GLY A 137 19.60 8.21 -15.20
C GLY A 137 20.06 6.86 -15.73
N ASP A 138 21.36 6.74 -15.95
CA ASP A 138 21.99 5.43 -16.17
C ASP A 138 21.96 4.62 -14.88
N CYS A 139 20.97 3.73 -14.79
CA CYS A 139 20.81 2.87 -13.62
C CYS A 139 21.83 1.73 -13.57
N ALA A 140 22.54 1.44 -14.66
CA ALA A 140 23.54 0.35 -14.71
C ALA A 140 24.80 0.73 -13.94
N GLY A 141 25.23 2.00 -14.06
CA GLY A 141 26.36 2.56 -13.31
C GLY A 141 25.98 3.25 -12.00
N CYS A 142 24.71 3.16 -11.56
CA CYS A 142 24.24 3.90 -10.41
C CYS A 142 24.53 3.15 -9.09
N GLU A 143 25.17 3.82 -8.14
CA GLU A 143 25.39 3.27 -6.78
C GLU A 143 24.10 2.94 -6.04
N LYS A 144 22.97 3.53 -6.45
CA LYS A 144 21.64 3.36 -5.87
C LYS A 144 20.85 2.19 -6.51
N SER A 145 21.50 1.04 -6.73
CA SER A 145 20.90 -0.11 -7.45
C SER A 145 19.59 -0.64 -6.83
N SER A 146 19.45 -0.55 -5.50
CA SER A 146 18.21 -0.92 -4.79
C SER A 146 17.02 -0.03 -5.17
N CYS A 147 17.27 1.24 -5.55
CA CYS A 147 16.24 2.15 -6.05
C CYS A 147 15.61 1.64 -7.36
N ARG A 148 16.43 1.16 -8.30
CA ARG A 148 15.95 0.60 -9.57
C ARG A 148 15.04 -0.60 -9.34
N LYS A 149 15.48 -1.57 -8.54
CA LYS A 149 14.67 -2.77 -8.20
C LYS A 149 13.34 -2.41 -7.56
N SER A 150 13.35 -1.41 -6.65
CA SER A 150 12.13 -0.91 -6.00
C SER A 150 11.21 -0.23 -7.00
N LEU A 151 11.74 0.58 -7.92
CA LEU A 151 10.96 1.23 -8.98
C LEU A 151 10.31 0.20 -9.90
N GLU A 152 11.06 -0.76 -10.40
CA GLU A 152 10.55 -1.84 -11.26
C GLU A 152 9.41 -2.61 -10.58
N LYS A 153 9.57 -2.94 -9.29
CA LYS A 153 8.52 -3.58 -8.49
C LYS A 153 7.26 -2.71 -8.37
N ASN A 154 7.42 -1.41 -8.09
CA ASN A 154 6.29 -0.50 -7.97
C ASN A 154 5.57 -0.29 -9.31
N LEU A 155 6.30 -0.20 -10.41
CA LEU A 155 5.74 -0.11 -11.77
C LEU A 155 5.00 -1.39 -12.16
N SER A 156 5.54 -2.56 -11.82
CA SER A 156 4.85 -3.84 -12.03
C SER A 156 3.52 -3.90 -11.26
N GLN A 157 3.49 -3.46 -10.01
CA GLN A 157 2.25 -3.40 -9.22
C GLN A 157 1.26 -2.36 -9.79
N ALA A 158 1.76 -1.21 -10.24
CA ALA A 158 0.92 -0.20 -10.88
C ALA A 158 0.31 -0.71 -12.20
N LYS A 159 1.10 -1.46 -12.99
CA LYS A 159 0.63 -2.10 -14.22
C LYS A 159 -0.46 -3.13 -13.96
N ILE A 160 -0.30 -3.97 -12.92
CA ILE A 160 -1.34 -4.92 -12.50
C ILE A 160 -2.62 -4.16 -12.10
N PHE A 161 -2.50 -3.11 -11.29
CA PHE A 161 -3.65 -2.37 -10.79
C PHE A 161 -4.42 -1.65 -11.90
N LEU A 162 -3.73 -0.92 -12.77
CA LEU A 162 -4.34 -0.12 -13.85
C LEU A 162 -4.81 -1.00 -15.04
N GLY A 163 -4.27 -2.19 -15.18
CA GLY A 163 -4.40 -3.00 -16.41
C GLY A 163 -3.46 -2.52 -17.51
N GLU A 164 -3.21 -3.37 -18.50
CA GLU A 164 -2.25 -3.12 -19.59
C GLU A 164 -2.55 -1.86 -20.39
N GLU A 165 -3.82 -1.70 -20.76
CA GLU A 165 -4.26 -0.60 -21.63
C GLU A 165 -4.07 0.77 -20.97
N LEU A 166 -4.63 0.98 -19.78
CA LEU A 166 -4.53 2.26 -19.07
C LEU A 166 -3.09 2.55 -18.65
N TYR A 167 -2.35 1.52 -18.22
CA TYR A 167 -0.94 1.67 -17.86
C TYR A 167 -0.10 2.16 -19.04
N SER A 168 -0.23 1.55 -20.22
CA SER A 168 0.53 1.93 -21.41
C SER A 168 0.23 3.36 -21.90
N GLN A 169 -1.01 3.82 -21.69
CA GLN A 169 -1.43 5.19 -22.03
C GLN A 169 -0.97 6.24 -21.03
N ARG A 170 -0.73 5.85 -19.76
CA ARG A 170 -0.55 6.80 -18.66
C ARG A 170 0.82 6.77 -18.00
N VAL A 171 1.63 5.75 -18.20
CA VAL A 171 2.95 5.62 -17.55
C VAL A 171 4.05 5.46 -18.57
N ILE A 172 4.98 6.41 -18.58
CA ILE A 172 6.13 6.42 -19.48
C ILE A 172 7.39 6.32 -18.62
N LEU A 173 8.22 5.32 -18.87
CA LEU A 173 9.56 5.18 -18.28
C LEU A 173 10.60 5.41 -19.39
N THR A 174 11.48 6.39 -19.21
CA THR A 174 12.49 6.75 -20.21
C THR A 174 13.78 7.20 -19.59
N GLN A 175 14.88 7.10 -20.36
CA GLN A 175 16.17 7.72 -20.03
C GLN A 175 16.38 8.99 -20.85
N ASP A 176 15.56 9.22 -21.87
CA ASP A 176 15.66 10.36 -22.77
C ASP A 176 14.70 11.48 -22.31
N PRO A 177 15.23 12.64 -21.90
CA PRO A 177 14.41 13.79 -21.53
C PRO A 177 13.59 14.35 -22.70
N SER A 178 14.00 14.12 -23.95
CA SER A 178 13.27 14.61 -25.14
C SER A 178 11.99 13.83 -25.40
N ALA A 179 11.85 12.63 -24.82
CA ALA A 179 10.64 11.82 -24.90
C ALA A 179 9.48 12.36 -24.04
N VAL A 180 9.68 13.43 -23.28
CA VAL A 180 8.62 14.07 -22.49
C VAL A 180 7.59 14.70 -23.43
N PRO A 181 6.32 14.32 -23.36
CA PRO A 181 5.28 14.95 -24.18
C PRO A 181 5.27 16.46 -23.93
N ALA A 182 5.18 17.25 -25.01
CA ALA A 182 5.07 18.69 -24.87
C ALA A 182 3.82 19.02 -24.04
N ARG A 183 4.00 19.71 -22.91
CA ARG A 183 2.87 20.13 -22.06
C ARG A 183 1.94 21.03 -22.87
N ARG A 184 0.74 20.54 -23.11
CA ARG A 184 -0.33 21.34 -23.73
C ARG A 184 -1.18 21.95 -22.62
N TYR A 185 -0.94 23.23 -22.35
CA TYR A 185 -1.79 23.99 -21.45
C TYR A 185 -3.00 24.52 -22.21
N THR A 186 -4.19 24.31 -21.68
CA THR A 186 -5.37 25.06 -22.15
C THR A 186 -5.22 26.53 -21.74
N ARG A 187 -5.89 27.45 -22.45
CA ARG A 187 -5.88 28.90 -22.11
C ARG A 187 -6.28 29.14 -20.64
N ARG A 188 -7.23 28.36 -20.12
CA ARG A 188 -7.72 28.43 -18.74
C ARG A 188 -6.65 28.01 -17.73
N GLU A 189 -5.87 27.00 -18.06
CA GLU A 189 -4.77 26.46 -17.27
C GLU A 189 -3.59 27.43 -17.25
N ALA A 190 -3.24 28.01 -18.40
CA ALA A 190 -2.22 29.05 -18.47
C ALA A 190 -2.58 30.28 -17.63
N LEU A 191 -3.86 30.68 -17.62
CA LEU A 191 -4.36 31.76 -16.77
C LEU A 191 -4.29 31.40 -15.28
N SER A 192 -4.66 30.16 -14.91
CA SER A 192 -4.60 29.71 -13.51
C SER A 192 -3.15 29.66 -12.99
N LEU A 193 -2.19 29.25 -13.84
CA LEU A 193 -0.75 29.28 -13.52
C LEU A 193 -0.22 30.70 -13.31
N LEU A 194 -0.73 31.67 -14.07
CA LEU A 194 -0.41 33.08 -13.86
C LEU A 194 -0.99 33.61 -12.55
N MET A 195 -2.20 33.21 -12.19
CA MET A 195 -2.85 33.61 -10.94
C MET A 195 -2.25 32.96 -9.69
N THR A 196 -1.69 31.73 -9.80
CA THR A 196 -1.01 31.06 -8.66
C THR A 196 0.33 31.69 -8.33
N LYS A 197 0.97 32.42 -9.26
CA LYS A 197 2.17 33.21 -8.96
C LYS A 197 1.88 34.49 -8.16
N THR A 198 0.63 34.93 -8.11
CA THR A 198 0.20 36.17 -7.43
C THR A 198 -0.51 35.97 -6.09
N GLY A 199 -0.52 34.76 -5.54
CA GLY A 199 -0.96 34.49 -4.16
C GLY A 199 -2.41 33.99 -4.02
N ARG A 200 -2.53 32.91 -3.28
CA ARG A 200 -3.73 32.39 -2.62
C ARG A 200 -4.90 31.98 -3.52
N THR A 201 -4.80 30.79 -4.09
CA THR A 201 -5.97 30.01 -4.42
C THR A 201 -6.28 29.05 -3.26
N ALA A 202 -7.53 29.10 -2.78
CA ALA A 202 -8.05 28.09 -1.88
C ALA A 202 -7.98 26.73 -2.58
N SER A 203 -6.92 25.97 -2.28
CA SER A 203 -6.84 24.57 -2.70
C SER A 203 -8.01 23.84 -2.07
N ALA A 204 -8.78 23.11 -2.87
CA ALA A 204 -9.65 22.05 -2.36
C ALA A 204 -8.74 21.05 -1.64
N LEU A 205 -8.52 21.29 -0.37
CA LEU A 205 -7.70 20.48 0.51
C LEU A 205 -8.37 19.11 0.59
N LEU A 206 -7.70 18.09 0.07
CA LEU A 206 -7.91 16.75 0.59
C LEU A 206 -7.68 16.88 2.10
N PRO A 207 -8.67 16.55 2.95
CA PRO A 207 -8.49 16.68 4.38
C PRO A 207 -7.40 15.71 4.83
N LEU A 208 -6.23 16.25 5.20
CA LEU A 208 -5.31 15.49 6.02
C LEU A 208 -6.00 15.25 7.35
N PRO A 209 -5.97 14.04 7.89
CA PRO A 209 -6.33 13.82 9.28
C PRO A 209 -5.40 14.69 10.14
N GLN A 210 -5.96 15.71 10.82
CA GLN A 210 -5.19 16.74 11.53
C GLN A 210 -4.39 16.20 12.73
N GLU A 211 -4.56 14.95 13.14
CA GLU A 211 -4.04 14.40 14.39
C GLU A 211 -3.26 13.08 14.31
N SER A 212 -3.08 12.47 13.12
CA SER A 212 -2.33 11.23 13.03
C SER A 212 -1.10 11.37 12.14
N VAL A 213 0.04 10.87 12.62
CA VAL A 213 1.21 10.58 11.78
C VAL A 213 0.71 9.82 10.55
N PRO A 214 1.07 10.23 9.31
CA PRO A 214 0.65 9.52 8.12
C PRO A 214 1.07 8.05 8.25
N ASP A 215 0.11 7.17 8.47
CA ASP A 215 0.40 5.75 8.49
C ASP A 215 0.76 5.27 7.07
N GLY A 216 1.38 4.11 6.97
CA GLY A 216 1.77 3.56 5.67
C GLY A 216 0.59 3.28 4.72
N THR A 217 -0.68 3.56 5.13
CA THR A 217 -1.89 3.36 4.32
C THR A 217 -2.42 4.65 3.69
N LEU A 218 -1.83 5.80 3.98
CA LEU A 218 -2.30 7.10 3.47
C LEU A 218 -2.54 7.10 1.95
N TRP A 219 -1.57 6.64 1.18
CA TRP A 219 -1.69 6.61 -0.28
C TRP A 219 -2.77 5.63 -0.77
N ARG A 220 -3.02 4.56 -0.02
CA ARG A 220 -4.14 3.67 -0.28
C ARG A 220 -5.49 4.39 -0.16
N GLN A 221 -5.69 5.17 0.89
CA GLN A 221 -6.92 5.93 1.12
C GLN A 221 -7.12 7.00 0.04
N ILE A 222 -6.06 7.72 -0.32
CA ILE A 222 -6.07 8.72 -1.39
C ILE A 222 -6.39 8.08 -2.75
N LEU A 223 -5.75 6.96 -3.06
CA LEU A 223 -6.01 6.21 -4.30
C LEU A 223 -7.46 5.72 -4.37
N LEU A 224 -8.01 5.18 -3.28
CA LEU A 224 -9.41 4.75 -3.21
C LEU A 224 -10.39 5.88 -3.50
N HIS A 225 -10.13 7.06 -2.94
CA HIS A 225 -10.94 8.25 -3.24
C HIS A 225 -10.88 8.62 -4.72
N LYS A 226 -9.66 8.61 -5.29
CA LYS A 226 -9.47 8.93 -6.71
C LYS A 226 -10.10 7.91 -7.65
N VAL A 227 -10.05 6.62 -7.31
CA VAL A 227 -10.73 5.54 -8.06
C VAL A 227 -12.23 5.81 -8.15
N LYS A 228 -12.85 6.18 -7.03
CA LYS A 228 -14.29 6.51 -6.99
C LYS A 228 -14.64 7.71 -7.87
N GLN A 229 -13.80 8.75 -7.87
CA GLN A 229 -13.98 9.90 -8.75
C GLN A 229 -13.83 9.51 -10.23
N PHE A 230 -12.75 8.82 -10.56
CA PHE A 230 -12.45 8.39 -11.92
C PHE A 230 -13.57 7.53 -12.51
N SER A 231 -14.12 6.60 -11.73
CA SER A 231 -15.25 5.75 -12.16
C SER A 231 -16.53 6.54 -12.41
N LYS A 232 -16.79 7.62 -11.65
CA LYS A 232 -17.93 8.52 -11.88
C LYS A 232 -17.74 9.34 -13.15
N ASP A 233 -16.58 9.97 -13.30
CA ASP A 233 -16.25 10.83 -14.44
C ASP A 233 -16.33 10.05 -15.77
N THR A 234 -15.86 8.80 -15.80
CA THR A 234 -15.93 7.94 -16.99
C THR A 234 -17.35 7.46 -17.29
N ALA A 235 -18.16 7.18 -16.28
CA ALA A 235 -19.56 6.81 -16.46
C ALA A 235 -20.39 7.99 -17.00
N GLU A 236 -20.17 9.20 -16.50
CA GLU A 236 -20.85 10.43 -16.97
C GLU A 236 -20.42 10.79 -18.39
N ALA A 237 -19.20 10.49 -18.81
CA ALA A 237 -18.70 10.70 -20.17
C ALA A 237 -19.25 9.68 -21.19
N GLY A 238 -20.11 8.73 -20.77
CA GLY A 238 -20.66 7.69 -21.64
C GLY A 238 -19.62 6.68 -22.16
N GLN A 239 -18.41 6.77 -21.65
CA GLN A 239 -17.34 5.81 -21.88
C GLN A 239 -17.51 4.69 -20.86
N SER A 240 -18.17 3.60 -21.26
CA SER A 240 -17.98 2.34 -20.53
C SER A 240 -16.51 1.97 -20.68
N PRO A 241 -15.69 2.08 -19.63
CA PRO A 241 -14.39 1.45 -19.69
C PRO A 241 -14.67 -0.03 -19.92
N SER A 242 -14.06 -0.62 -20.91
CA SER A 242 -14.03 -2.08 -21.05
C SER A 242 -13.41 -2.65 -19.77
N GLY A 243 -14.27 -3.05 -18.81
CA GLY A 243 -13.91 -3.45 -17.47
C GLY A 243 -13.98 -2.29 -16.46
N SER A 244 -15.16 -2.06 -15.89
CA SER A 244 -15.44 -1.00 -14.91
C SER A 244 -14.82 -1.25 -13.54
N GLY A 245 -13.48 -1.40 -13.45
CA GLY A 245 -12.79 -1.65 -12.19
C GLY A 245 -11.28 -1.68 -12.31
N PHE A 246 -10.63 -1.87 -11.18
CA PHE A 246 -9.17 -1.96 -11.05
C PHE A 246 -8.78 -3.32 -10.46
N PHE A 247 -7.58 -3.82 -10.83
CA PHE A 247 -7.10 -5.10 -10.35
C PHE A 247 -6.42 -4.97 -8.99
N TRP A 248 -7.00 -5.59 -7.98
CA TRP A 248 -6.48 -5.61 -6.63
C TRP A 248 -5.81 -6.95 -6.33
N MET A 249 -4.61 -6.91 -5.74
CA MET A 249 -3.91 -8.11 -5.28
C MET A 249 -4.55 -8.60 -3.98
N LEU A 250 -5.44 -9.57 -4.07
CA LEU A 250 -6.24 -10.06 -2.95
C LEU A 250 -6.11 -11.57 -2.77
N PRO A 251 -6.03 -12.06 -1.52
CA PRO A 251 -6.19 -13.48 -1.22
C PRO A 251 -7.67 -13.87 -1.31
N HIS A 252 -7.95 -15.13 -1.51
CA HIS A 252 -9.32 -15.67 -1.46
C HIS A 252 -9.39 -16.95 -0.63
N PHE A 253 -10.58 -17.26 -0.10
CA PHE A 253 -10.82 -18.45 0.69
C PHE A 253 -11.13 -19.63 -0.21
N GLU A 254 -10.45 -20.75 0.02
CA GLU A 254 -10.69 -22.02 -0.63
C GLU A 254 -11.80 -22.83 0.09
N LYS A 255 -12.30 -23.86 -0.58
CA LYS A 255 -13.42 -24.68 -0.08
C LYS A 255 -13.10 -25.42 1.23
N ASN A 256 -11.84 -25.76 1.47
CA ASN A 256 -11.37 -26.44 2.68
C ASN A 256 -11.16 -25.48 3.88
N CYS A 257 -11.62 -24.24 3.82
CA CYS A 257 -11.55 -23.30 4.94
C CYS A 257 -12.41 -23.80 6.10
N THR A 258 -11.82 -23.89 7.28
CA THR A 258 -12.50 -24.31 8.52
C THR A 258 -13.05 -23.15 9.35
N ALA A 259 -12.97 -21.93 8.86
CA ALA A 259 -13.32 -20.70 9.58
C ALA A 259 -12.63 -20.55 10.95
N CYS A 260 -11.46 -21.16 11.18
CA CYS A 260 -10.74 -21.13 12.47
C CYS A 260 -10.33 -19.71 12.92
N GLY A 261 -10.32 -18.73 12.02
CA GLY A 261 -10.06 -17.32 12.34
C GLY A 261 -8.61 -16.97 12.63
N ILE A 262 -7.63 -17.86 12.42
CA ILE A 262 -6.20 -17.54 12.58
C ILE A 262 -5.85 -16.32 11.70
N CYS A 263 -6.23 -16.35 10.43
CA CYS A 263 -5.96 -15.27 9.47
C CYS A 263 -6.56 -13.91 9.88
N THR A 264 -7.72 -13.90 10.58
CA THR A 264 -8.35 -12.67 11.05
C THR A 264 -7.59 -12.05 12.23
N ARG A 265 -7.07 -12.89 13.12
CA ARG A 265 -6.32 -12.44 14.31
C ARG A 265 -4.93 -11.89 13.98
N ILE A 266 -4.29 -12.42 12.94
CA ILE A 266 -2.92 -12.04 12.60
C ILE A 266 -2.83 -10.99 11.51
N CYS A 267 -3.95 -10.60 10.87
CA CYS A 267 -3.93 -9.63 9.77
C CYS A 267 -3.47 -8.26 10.25
N PRO A 268 -2.28 -7.77 9.84
CA PRO A 268 -1.75 -6.51 10.36
C PRO A 268 -2.56 -5.29 9.90
N ALA A 269 -3.37 -5.46 8.85
CA ALA A 269 -4.23 -4.41 8.30
C ALA A 269 -5.69 -4.52 8.78
N GLY A 270 -6.05 -5.55 9.58
CA GLY A 270 -7.43 -5.80 9.99
C GLY A 270 -8.38 -6.00 8.80
N ALA A 271 -7.87 -6.55 7.70
CA ALA A 271 -8.63 -6.70 6.46
C ALA A 271 -9.51 -7.96 6.43
N LEU A 272 -9.32 -8.87 7.38
CA LEU A 272 -10.05 -10.14 7.45
C LEU A 272 -10.94 -10.17 8.68
N LEU A 273 -12.19 -10.52 8.49
CA LEU A 273 -13.18 -10.62 9.56
C LEU A 273 -13.84 -12.00 9.53
N ARG A 274 -14.34 -12.44 10.68
CA ARG A 274 -15.14 -13.65 10.84
C ARG A 274 -16.39 -13.32 11.64
N ALA A 275 -17.54 -13.80 11.19
CA ALA A 275 -18.79 -13.68 11.90
C ALA A 275 -19.56 -15.00 11.88
N PRO A 276 -20.29 -15.35 12.95
CA PRO A 276 -21.26 -16.42 12.89
C PRO A 276 -22.39 -16.03 11.93
N GLY A 277 -22.96 -17.02 11.26
CA GLY A 277 -24.19 -16.85 10.49
C GLY A 277 -25.41 -16.70 11.40
N PRO A 278 -26.59 -16.48 10.84
CA PRO A 278 -27.85 -16.49 11.58
C PRO A 278 -28.01 -17.77 12.43
N GLU A 279 -28.67 -17.64 13.57
CA GLU A 279 -28.88 -18.77 14.47
C GLU A 279 -29.54 -19.94 13.73
N GLY A 280 -29.04 -21.14 13.94
CA GLY A 280 -29.50 -22.35 13.24
C GLY A 280 -29.01 -22.51 11.80
N SER A 281 -28.31 -21.55 11.20
CA SER A 281 -27.84 -21.64 9.80
C SER A 281 -26.71 -22.65 9.57
N GLY A 282 -25.99 -23.07 10.63
CA GLY A 282 -24.82 -23.94 10.51
C GLY A 282 -23.71 -23.35 9.65
N ARG A 283 -23.57 -22.00 9.61
CA ARG A 283 -22.61 -21.29 8.78
C ARG A 283 -21.81 -20.27 9.55
N TYR A 284 -20.58 -20.03 9.08
CA TYR A 284 -19.75 -18.88 9.42
C TYR A 284 -19.45 -18.09 8.16
N TYR A 285 -19.32 -16.77 8.30
CA TYR A 285 -18.93 -15.90 7.19
C TYR A 285 -17.52 -15.40 7.42
N MET A 286 -16.69 -15.58 6.41
CA MET A 286 -15.39 -14.96 6.31
C MET A 286 -15.52 -13.77 5.38
N ALA A 287 -15.07 -12.60 5.83
CA ALA A 287 -15.09 -11.39 5.04
C ALA A 287 -13.68 -10.88 4.79
N LEU A 288 -13.39 -10.52 3.54
CA LEU A 288 -12.21 -9.77 3.16
C LEU A 288 -12.61 -8.34 2.81
N LEU A 289 -11.94 -7.36 3.43
CA LEU A 289 -12.10 -5.93 3.17
C LEU A 289 -11.02 -5.48 2.16
N PRO A 290 -11.33 -5.36 0.86
CA PRO A 290 -10.33 -5.05 -0.17
C PRO A 290 -9.59 -3.74 0.08
N HIS A 291 -10.31 -2.71 0.54
CA HIS A 291 -9.74 -1.39 0.82
C HIS A 291 -8.68 -1.40 1.94
N LYS A 292 -8.71 -2.38 2.85
CA LYS A 292 -7.72 -2.54 3.91
C LYS A 292 -6.59 -3.49 3.53
N CYS A 293 -6.83 -4.46 2.64
CA CYS A 293 -5.87 -5.49 2.31
C CYS A 293 -4.65 -4.92 1.58
N THR A 294 -3.45 -5.14 2.13
CA THR A 294 -2.18 -4.71 1.53
C THR A 294 -1.57 -5.75 0.59
N GLY A 295 -2.16 -6.94 0.46
CA GLY A 295 -1.63 -8.03 -0.35
C GLY A 295 -0.35 -8.68 0.22
N CYS A 296 -0.08 -8.53 1.52
CA CYS A 296 1.19 -9.00 2.13
C CYS A 296 1.35 -10.53 2.18
N GLY A 297 0.30 -11.30 1.96
CA GLY A 297 0.31 -12.76 1.90
C GLY A 297 0.51 -13.48 3.25
N LEU A 298 0.48 -12.77 4.39
CA LEU A 298 0.66 -13.41 5.70
C LEU A 298 -0.42 -14.45 5.97
N CYS A 299 -1.68 -14.13 5.67
CA CYS A 299 -2.82 -15.03 5.88
C CYS A 299 -2.68 -16.36 5.14
N SER A 300 -2.12 -16.36 3.93
CA SER A 300 -1.87 -17.58 3.14
C SER A 300 -0.75 -18.42 3.76
N ARG A 301 0.30 -17.79 4.27
CA ARG A 301 1.46 -18.48 4.85
C ARG A 301 1.20 -19.15 6.17
N VAL A 302 0.27 -18.63 6.96
CA VAL A 302 -0.04 -19.13 8.31
C VAL A 302 -1.27 -20.00 8.36
N CYS A 303 -1.99 -20.17 7.27
CA CYS A 303 -3.19 -21.01 7.22
C CYS A 303 -2.82 -22.48 7.41
N PRO A 304 -3.24 -23.13 8.50
CA PRO A 304 -2.91 -24.54 8.76
C PRO A 304 -3.52 -25.47 7.70
N GLU A 305 -4.69 -25.13 7.19
CA GLU A 305 -5.43 -25.89 6.18
C GLU A 305 -5.02 -25.52 4.74
N GLN A 306 -4.08 -24.57 4.57
CA GLN A 306 -3.73 -24.00 3.26
C GLN A 306 -4.95 -23.51 2.46
N ALA A 307 -6.03 -23.18 3.17
CA ALA A 307 -7.32 -22.75 2.63
C ALA A 307 -7.39 -21.26 2.31
N MET A 308 -6.28 -20.58 2.32
CA MET A 308 -6.16 -19.17 1.92
C MET A 308 -5.18 -19.07 0.76
N ALA A 309 -5.69 -18.86 -0.44
CA ALA A 309 -4.86 -18.68 -1.61
C ALA A 309 -3.94 -17.45 -1.50
N ALA A 310 -2.81 -17.51 -2.18
CA ALA A 310 -1.92 -16.35 -2.28
C ALA A 310 -2.63 -15.18 -2.96
N PRO A 311 -2.27 -13.92 -2.65
CA PRO A 311 -2.86 -12.77 -3.32
C PRO A 311 -2.67 -12.84 -4.84
N SER A 312 -3.77 -12.71 -5.56
CA SER A 312 -3.85 -12.70 -7.02
C SER A 312 -4.65 -11.48 -7.51
N PRO A 313 -4.49 -11.05 -8.79
CA PRO A 313 -5.24 -9.95 -9.33
C PRO A 313 -6.74 -10.27 -9.37
N LEU A 314 -7.56 -9.45 -8.74
CA LEU A 314 -9.02 -9.51 -8.78
C LEU A 314 -9.58 -8.17 -9.23
N LEU A 315 -10.40 -8.17 -10.28
CA LEU A 315 -11.05 -6.97 -10.80
C LEU A 315 -12.18 -6.55 -9.84
N LEU A 316 -12.12 -5.33 -9.30
CA LEU A 316 -13.14 -4.78 -8.43
C LEU A 316 -13.57 -3.39 -8.91
N SER A 317 -14.87 -3.19 -9.07
CA SER A 317 -15.48 -1.87 -9.28
C SER A 317 -15.71 -1.14 -7.94
N GLU A 318 -16.00 -1.90 -6.87
CA GLU A 318 -16.35 -1.39 -5.54
C GLU A 318 -15.39 -1.95 -4.47
N PRO A 319 -14.20 -1.36 -4.29
CA PRO A 319 -13.21 -1.86 -3.33
C PRO A 319 -13.64 -1.73 -1.86
N ASP A 320 -14.67 -0.92 -1.55
CA ASP A 320 -15.21 -0.80 -0.20
C ASP A 320 -16.18 -1.95 0.15
N ARG A 321 -16.68 -2.68 -0.85
CA ARG A 321 -17.59 -3.79 -0.63
C ARG A 321 -16.84 -5.00 -0.09
N PRO A 322 -17.24 -5.55 1.07
CA PRO A 322 -16.63 -6.77 1.58
C PRO A 322 -16.85 -7.96 0.64
N LEU A 323 -15.80 -8.74 0.41
CA LEU A 323 -15.90 -10.03 -0.26
C LEU A 323 -16.25 -11.09 0.79
N LEU A 324 -17.43 -11.70 0.67
CA LEU A 324 -17.97 -12.65 1.64
C LEU A 324 -17.85 -14.08 1.13
N THR A 325 -17.37 -14.98 2.00
CA THR A 325 -17.34 -16.41 1.76
C THR A 325 -18.06 -17.11 2.91
N ALA A 326 -19.10 -17.87 2.58
CA ALA A 326 -19.84 -18.67 3.55
C ALA A 326 -19.14 -20.02 3.73
N ILE A 327 -18.87 -20.39 4.99
CA ILE A 327 -18.23 -21.64 5.37
C ILE A 327 -19.23 -22.46 6.17
N ALA A 328 -19.48 -23.69 5.74
CA ALA A 328 -20.33 -24.64 6.46
C ALA A 328 -19.59 -25.16 7.69
N ALA A 329 -20.05 -24.78 8.87
CA ALA A 329 -19.42 -25.15 10.13
C ALA A 329 -20.46 -25.07 11.28
N LYS A 330 -20.31 -25.93 12.28
CA LYS A 330 -21.07 -25.91 13.51
C LYS A 330 -20.24 -25.40 14.67
N PRO A 331 -20.84 -24.88 15.75
CA PRO A 331 -20.06 -24.45 16.92
C PRO A 331 -19.51 -25.67 17.68
N CYS A 332 -18.26 -25.59 18.09
CA CYS A 332 -17.62 -26.55 18.99
C CYS A 332 -18.43 -26.65 20.30
N ILE A 333 -18.70 -27.84 20.73
CA ILE A 333 -19.48 -28.07 21.97
C ILE A 333 -18.75 -27.52 23.20
N ARG A 334 -17.39 -27.45 23.17
CA ARG A 334 -16.57 -27.03 24.32
C ARG A 334 -16.28 -25.50 24.31
N CYS A 335 -15.90 -24.91 23.18
CA CYS A 335 -15.42 -23.53 23.15
C CYS A 335 -16.17 -22.63 22.15
N LYS A 336 -17.19 -23.17 21.46
CA LYS A 336 -18.02 -22.47 20.46
C LYS A 336 -17.26 -22.00 19.20
N GLU A 337 -15.98 -22.31 19.07
CA GLU A 337 -15.22 -22.06 17.82
C GLU A 337 -15.76 -22.95 16.70
N PRO A 338 -15.62 -22.52 15.41
CA PRO A 338 -16.15 -23.30 14.28
C PRO A 338 -15.53 -24.70 14.17
N VAL A 339 -16.37 -25.65 13.83
CA VAL A 339 -16.00 -27.03 13.48
C VAL A 339 -16.57 -27.31 12.11
N PRO A 340 -15.79 -27.72 11.10
CA PRO A 340 -16.32 -28.12 9.80
C PRO A 340 -17.37 -29.20 9.92
N LEU A 341 -18.46 -29.10 9.14
CA LEU A 341 -19.56 -30.09 9.20
C LEU A 341 -19.11 -31.48 8.80
N ASP A 342 -18.12 -31.57 7.91
CA ASP A 342 -17.56 -32.81 7.38
C ASP A 342 -16.44 -33.41 8.24
N SER A 343 -16.06 -32.75 9.34
CA SER A 343 -14.93 -33.18 10.20
C SER A 343 -15.19 -34.45 11.02
N GLY A 344 -16.45 -34.97 11.07
CA GLY A 344 -16.81 -36.09 11.89
C GLY A 344 -16.67 -35.88 13.41
N SER A 345 -16.39 -34.66 13.86
CA SER A 345 -16.16 -34.30 15.26
C SER A 345 -17.05 -33.13 15.67
N ASP A 346 -17.39 -33.04 16.95
CA ASP A 346 -18.05 -31.89 17.57
C ASP A 346 -17.06 -30.97 18.29
N LEU A 347 -15.77 -31.31 18.25
CA LEU A 347 -14.68 -30.50 18.82
C LEU A 347 -13.85 -29.85 17.72
N CYS A 348 -13.49 -28.60 17.91
CA CYS A 348 -12.54 -27.91 17.03
C CYS A 348 -11.11 -28.47 17.20
N ALA A 349 -10.22 -28.25 16.24
CA ALA A 349 -8.85 -28.74 16.24
C ALA A 349 -8.08 -28.39 17.55
N ARG A 350 -8.31 -27.18 18.08
CA ARG A 350 -7.74 -26.78 19.39
C ARG A 350 -8.25 -27.64 20.54
N CYS A 351 -9.55 -27.92 20.61
CA CYS A 351 -10.12 -28.72 21.68
C CYS A 351 -9.80 -30.21 21.56
N ARG A 352 -9.43 -30.68 20.36
CA ARG A 352 -8.87 -32.02 20.13
C ARG A 352 -7.37 -32.11 20.46
N GLY A 353 -6.70 -31.01 20.72
CA GLY A 353 -5.26 -31.00 20.99
C GLY A 353 -4.37 -31.03 19.73
N GLU A 354 -4.93 -30.84 18.55
CA GLU A 354 -4.22 -30.85 17.27
C GLU A 354 -3.52 -29.53 16.94
N LEU A 355 -3.91 -28.43 17.61
CA LEU A 355 -3.31 -27.12 17.47
C LEU A 355 -2.71 -26.69 18.81
N SER A 356 -1.40 -26.72 18.93
CA SER A 356 -0.64 -26.00 19.97
C SER A 356 -0.52 -24.53 19.53
N ILE A 357 -1.16 -23.64 20.26
CA ILE A 357 -1.01 -22.17 20.07
C ILE A 357 0.03 -21.65 21.05
#